data_6bc59ea72a6398a75429b8a0853b8e85
#
_entry.id   6bc59ea72a6398a75429b8a0853b8e85
#
_cell.length_a   1.000
_cell.length_b   1.000
_cell.length_c   1.000
_cell.angle_alpha   90.00
_cell.angle_beta   90.00
_cell.angle_gamma   90.00
#
_symmetry.space_group_name_H-M   'P 1'
#
loop_
_entity.id
_entity.type
_entity.pdbx_description
1 polymer ?
#
loop_
_entity_poly.entity_id
_entity_poly.type
_entity_poly.pdbx_seq_one_letter_code
_entity_poly.pdbx_strand_id
1 'polypeptide(L)'
;MSKKVWFITGTSRGFGRVWAEAALARGDSVAATVRDIANLNDLVESYGDAILPLALDVTDRGAVFAAVEQAHRHFGRLDVVLSNAGYGLFGTIEETDEAAARAQFETNFFGSLWVIQAALPLLRSQGGGHVLAVSSLAGVITFPTAGVYVASKWAVEGLCDALAKEVADFGIKVTLIEPGGYDTDWRGTSAHHATKLDAYSGLREKLAAAHGSRALGNAEATAEAILAVVDAQTPPLRLLLGDTALQIAEHAYADRLATWRQWESVSKAAQGNAG
;
A
#
# COMPACT_ATOMS: atom_id res chain seq x y z
N MET A 1 -9.44 -19.39 16.16
CA MET A 1 -9.65 -17.94 15.91
C MET A 1 -11.01 -17.75 15.29
N SER A 2 -11.71 -16.65 15.52
CA SER A 2 -12.99 -16.36 14.83
C SER A 2 -12.73 -16.06 13.36
N LYS A 3 -13.60 -16.56 12.48
CA LYS A 3 -13.58 -16.25 11.04
C LYS A 3 -13.67 -14.73 10.83
N LYS A 4 -12.80 -14.17 10.00
CA LYS A 4 -12.77 -12.74 9.66
C LYS A 4 -13.37 -12.49 8.29
N VAL A 5 -13.84 -11.28 8.07
CA VAL A 5 -14.32 -10.79 6.78
C VAL A 5 -13.36 -9.72 6.27
N TRP A 6 -12.83 -9.94 5.08
CA TRP A 6 -11.88 -9.04 4.42
C TRP A 6 -12.52 -8.32 3.24
N PHE A 7 -12.16 -7.06 3.06
CA PHE A 7 -12.32 -6.33 1.80
C PHE A 7 -10.93 -6.03 1.25
N ILE A 8 -10.60 -6.53 0.05
CA ILE A 8 -9.25 -6.42 -0.53
C ILE A 8 -9.34 -5.81 -1.92
N THR A 9 -8.58 -4.74 -2.18
CA THR A 9 -8.50 -4.15 -3.52
C THR A 9 -7.32 -4.69 -4.33
N GLY A 10 -7.54 -4.91 -5.65
CA GLY A 10 -6.49 -5.33 -6.57
C GLY A 10 -6.04 -6.77 -6.37
N THR A 11 -6.97 -7.72 -6.39
CA THR A 11 -6.73 -9.15 -6.09
C THR A 11 -6.49 -10.03 -7.33
N SER A 12 -6.31 -9.43 -8.52
CA SER A 12 -6.07 -10.23 -9.74
C SER A 12 -4.69 -10.91 -9.76
N ARG A 13 -3.70 -10.35 -9.07
CA ARG A 13 -2.30 -10.81 -9.07
C ARG A 13 -1.49 -10.18 -7.93
N GLY A 14 -0.24 -10.61 -7.76
CA GLY A 14 0.71 -10.06 -6.78
C GLY A 14 0.22 -10.19 -5.34
N PHE A 15 0.58 -9.26 -4.49
CA PHE A 15 0.27 -9.31 -3.07
C PHE A 15 -1.22 -9.45 -2.77
N GLY A 16 -2.08 -8.68 -3.45
CA GLY A 16 -3.53 -8.75 -3.22
C GLY A 16 -4.10 -10.13 -3.48
N ARG A 17 -3.60 -10.83 -4.51
CA ARG A 17 -3.98 -12.21 -4.81
C ARG A 17 -3.48 -13.17 -3.73
N VAL A 18 -2.19 -13.10 -3.39
CA VAL A 18 -1.56 -13.96 -2.36
C VAL A 18 -2.29 -13.83 -1.02
N TRP A 19 -2.61 -12.62 -0.62
CA TRP A 19 -3.23 -12.40 0.69
C TRP A 19 -4.73 -12.74 0.70
N ALA A 20 -5.42 -12.60 -0.44
CA ALA A 20 -6.80 -13.09 -0.58
C ALA A 20 -6.85 -14.62 -0.47
N GLU A 21 -5.96 -15.33 -1.17
CA GLU A 21 -5.84 -16.78 -1.09
C GLU A 21 -5.50 -17.26 0.32
N ALA A 22 -4.56 -16.60 0.99
CA ALA A 22 -4.17 -16.93 2.36
C ALA A 22 -5.33 -16.76 3.35
N ALA A 23 -6.11 -15.68 3.23
CA ALA A 23 -7.29 -15.45 4.04
C ALA A 23 -8.36 -16.53 3.79
N LEU A 24 -8.66 -16.83 2.52
CA LEU A 24 -9.63 -17.86 2.12
C LEU A 24 -9.18 -19.26 2.59
N ALA A 25 -7.92 -19.62 2.40
CA ALA A 25 -7.36 -20.91 2.83
C ALA A 25 -7.41 -21.09 4.36
N ARG A 26 -7.32 -19.98 5.12
CA ARG A 26 -7.49 -19.98 6.57
C ARG A 26 -8.96 -20.17 7.02
N GLY A 27 -9.92 -20.06 6.09
CA GLY A 27 -11.36 -20.17 6.35
C GLY A 27 -12.06 -18.82 6.56
N ASP A 28 -11.40 -17.69 6.31
CA ASP A 28 -12.00 -16.36 6.33
C ASP A 28 -12.91 -16.13 5.11
N SER A 29 -13.67 -15.04 5.09
CA SER A 29 -14.42 -14.58 3.94
C SER A 29 -13.75 -13.36 3.30
N VAL A 30 -13.77 -13.27 1.97
CA VAL A 30 -13.08 -12.20 1.25
C VAL A 30 -14.00 -11.57 0.20
N ALA A 31 -14.25 -10.26 0.30
CA ALA A 31 -14.72 -9.46 -0.81
C ALA A 31 -13.48 -9.04 -1.62
N ALA A 32 -13.28 -9.71 -2.75
CA ALA A 32 -12.10 -9.54 -3.60
C ALA A 32 -12.44 -8.62 -4.78
N THR A 33 -11.69 -7.51 -4.94
CA THR A 33 -11.99 -6.57 -6.02
C THR A 33 -10.95 -6.59 -7.12
N VAL A 34 -11.42 -6.57 -8.34
CA VAL A 34 -10.64 -6.54 -9.58
C VAL A 34 -11.34 -5.69 -10.64
N ARG A 35 -10.62 -5.23 -11.66
CA ARG A 35 -11.25 -4.53 -12.78
C ARG A 35 -12.05 -5.48 -13.69
N ASP A 36 -11.58 -6.71 -13.85
CA ASP A 36 -12.23 -7.78 -14.62
C ASP A 36 -12.44 -8.99 -13.71
N ILE A 37 -13.69 -9.29 -13.42
CA ILE A 37 -14.12 -10.39 -12.51
C ILE A 37 -13.62 -11.75 -13.00
N ALA A 38 -13.44 -11.96 -14.31
CA ALA A 38 -12.95 -13.22 -14.85
C ALA A 38 -11.60 -13.65 -14.23
N ASN A 39 -10.79 -12.70 -13.76
CA ASN A 39 -9.54 -12.98 -13.06
C ASN A 39 -9.69 -13.64 -11.68
N LEU A 40 -10.92 -13.85 -11.21
CA LEU A 40 -11.21 -14.48 -9.92
C LEU A 40 -11.99 -15.80 -10.07
N ASN A 41 -12.26 -16.28 -11.29
CA ASN A 41 -13.09 -17.46 -11.52
C ASN A 41 -12.57 -18.69 -10.78
N ASP A 42 -11.27 -18.93 -10.80
CA ASP A 42 -10.62 -20.04 -10.12
C ASP A 42 -10.76 -19.98 -8.59
N LEU A 43 -10.72 -18.77 -8.01
CA LEU A 43 -10.99 -18.59 -6.57
C LEU A 43 -12.48 -18.82 -6.25
N VAL A 44 -13.36 -18.34 -7.11
CA VAL A 44 -14.81 -18.56 -6.94
C VAL A 44 -15.13 -20.06 -7.01
N GLU A 45 -14.54 -20.78 -7.95
CA GLU A 45 -14.69 -22.24 -8.06
C GLU A 45 -14.15 -22.98 -6.82
N SER A 46 -13.02 -22.50 -6.28
CA SER A 46 -12.35 -23.16 -5.15
C SER A 46 -12.99 -22.86 -3.80
N TYR A 47 -13.53 -21.65 -3.60
CA TYR A 47 -13.96 -21.18 -2.28
C TYR A 47 -15.45 -20.84 -2.16
N GLY A 48 -16.22 -20.91 -3.25
CA GLY A 48 -17.68 -20.73 -3.25
C GLY A 48 -18.13 -19.47 -2.51
N ASP A 49 -19.04 -19.63 -1.55
CA ASP A 49 -19.64 -18.53 -0.78
C ASP A 49 -18.66 -17.78 0.16
N ALA A 50 -17.42 -18.26 0.30
CA ALA A 50 -16.42 -17.57 1.09
C ALA A 50 -15.80 -16.38 0.35
N ILE A 51 -15.94 -16.30 -0.97
CA ILE A 51 -15.46 -15.19 -1.78
C ILE A 51 -16.62 -14.43 -2.44
N LEU A 52 -16.59 -13.11 -2.35
CA LEU A 52 -17.46 -12.21 -3.11
C LEU A 52 -16.61 -11.46 -4.15
N PRO A 53 -16.65 -11.84 -5.44
CA PRO A 53 -15.94 -11.11 -6.48
C PRO A 53 -16.67 -9.80 -6.82
N LEU A 54 -15.93 -8.68 -6.88
CA LEU A 54 -16.47 -7.36 -7.18
C LEU A 54 -15.67 -6.68 -8.29
N ALA A 55 -16.36 -6.18 -9.31
CA ALA A 55 -15.73 -5.32 -10.31
C ALA A 55 -15.50 -3.93 -9.71
N LEU A 56 -14.24 -3.45 -9.70
CA LEU A 56 -13.90 -2.16 -9.13
C LEU A 56 -12.66 -1.55 -9.79
N ASP A 57 -12.81 -0.31 -10.26
CA ASP A 57 -11.71 0.62 -10.45
C ASP A 57 -11.66 1.56 -9.24
N VAL A 58 -10.55 1.57 -8.50
CA VAL A 58 -10.41 2.37 -7.28
C VAL A 58 -10.34 3.88 -7.56
N THR A 59 -10.19 4.29 -8.80
CA THR A 59 -10.23 5.70 -9.21
C THR A 59 -11.66 6.26 -9.26
N ASP A 60 -12.67 5.38 -9.35
CA ASP A 60 -14.08 5.77 -9.24
C ASP A 60 -14.52 5.74 -7.76
N ARG A 61 -14.58 6.92 -7.15
CA ARG A 61 -15.02 7.08 -5.77
C ARG A 61 -16.39 6.48 -5.50
N GLY A 62 -17.35 6.67 -6.42
CA GLY A 62 -18.73 6.17 -6.25
C GLY A 62 -18.76 4.64 -6.25
N ALA A 63 -18.02 4.03 -7.19
CA ALA A 63 -17.88 2.57 -7.26
C ALA A 63 -17.20 1.99 -6.01
N VAL A 64 -16.17 2.68 -5.45
CA VAL A 64 -15.52 2.24 -4.20
C VAL A 64 -16.51 2.20 -3.04
N PHE A 65 -17.29 3.27 -2.83
CA PHE A 65 -18.29 3.31 -1.76
C PHE A 65 -19.36 2.23 -1.93
N ALA A 66 -19.85 2.02 -3.15
CA ALA A 66 -20.83 0.99 -3.46
C ALA A 66 -20.27 -0.42 -3.21
N ALA A 67 -19.01 -0.69 -3.61
CA ALA A 67 -18.37 -1.98 -3.41
C ALA A 67 -18.14 -2.32 -1.94
N VAL A 68 -17.68 -1.36 -1.13
CA VAL A 68 -17.49 -1.54 0.32
C VAL A 68 -18.83 -1.79 1.01
N GLU A 69 -19.86 -1.04 0.66
CA GLU A 69 -21.20 -1.25 1.19
C GLU A 69 -21.79 -2.61 0.77
N GLN A 70 -21.58 -3.02 -0.48
CA GLN A 70 -22.02 -4.34 -0.98
C GLN A 70 -21.33 -5.47 -0.21
N ALA A 71 -20.03 -5.38 0.04
CA ALA A 71 -19.28 -6.35 0.83
C ALA A 71 -19.82 -6.45 2.26
N HIS A 72 -20.06 -5.30 2.89
CA HIS A 72 -20.63 -5.25 4.25
C HIS A 72 -22.03 -5.85 4.30
N ARG A 73 -22.91 -5.54 3.35
CA ARG A 73 -24.26 -6.12 3.29
C ARG A 73 -24.23 -7.64 3.06
N HIS A 74 -23.30 -8.12 2.24
CA HIS A 74 -23.20 -9.54 1.91
C HIS A 74 -22.73 -10.38 3.10
N PHE A 75 -21.70 -9.94 3.82
CA PHE A 75 -21.10 -10.68 4.93
C PHE A 75 -21.58 -10.23 6.32
N GLY A 76 -22.30 -9.11 6.42
CA GLY A 76 -22.82 -8.55 7.66
C GLY A 76 -21.79 -7.77 8.50
N ARG A 77 -20.51 -7.79 8.12
CA ARG A 77 -19.41 -7.09 8.80
C ARG A 77 -18.19 -6.95 7.89
N LEU A 78 -17.24 -6.12 8.30
CA LEU A 78 -15.89 -6.04 7.74
C LEU A 78 -14.88 -6.02 8.89
N ASP A 79 -13.98 -7.00 8.98
CA ASP A 79 -12.96 -7.04 10.03
C ASP A 79 -11.64 -6.45 9.56
N VAL A 80 -11.31 -6.66 8.29
CA VAL A 80 -10.06 -6.22 7.66
C VAL A 80 -10.38 -5.52 6.34
N VAL A 81 -9.87 -4.32 6.20
CA VAL A 81 -9.96 -3.53 4.95
C VAL A 81 -8.56 -3.29 4.42
N LEU A 82 -8.22 -3.98 3.34
CA LEU A 82 -6.90 -3.93 2.74
C LEU A 82 -6.91 -3.12 1.44
N SER A 83 -6.40 -1.90 1.49
CA SER A 83 -6.15 -1.07 0.32
C SER A 83 -4.82 -1.46 -0.31
N ASN A 84 -4.87 -2.31 -1.34
CA ASN A 84 -3.70 -2.84 -2.02
C ASN A 84 -3.57 -2.37 -3.47
N ALA A 85 -4.65 -2.05 -4.16
CA ALA A 85 -4.61 -1.62 -5.56
C ALA A 85 -3.62 -0.47 -5.79
N GLY A 86 -2.70 -0.66 -6.71
CA GLY A 86 -1.66 0.32 -7.01
C GLY A 86 -0.70 -0.20 -8.08
N TYR A 87 0.08 0.70 -8.66
CA TYR A 87 1.11 0.37 -9.66
C TYR A 87 2.32 1.27 -9.51
N GLY A 88 3.42 0.91 -10.19
CA GLY A 88 4.66 1.68 -10.23
C GLY A 88 4.75 2.57 -11.46
N LEU A 89 5.17 3.82 -11.28
CA LEU A 89 5.53 4.75 -12.35
C LEU A 89 7.05 4.98 -12.32
N PHE A 90 7.72 4.58 -13.38
CA PHE A 90 9.17 4.67 -13.54
C PHE A 90 9.54 5.74 -14.57
N GLY A 91 10.39 6.64 -14.15
CA GLY A 91 10.95 7.77 -14.89
C GLY A 91 11.58 8.76 -13.94
N THR A 92 12.50 9.58 -14.43
CA THR A 92 12.95 10.75 -13.65
C THR A 92 11.82 11.76 -13.54
N ILE A 93 11.95 12.74 -12.67
CA ILE A 93 10.92 13.79 -12.49
C ILE A 93 10.63 14.50 -13.81
N GLU A 94 11.67 14.83 -14.58
CA GLU A 94 11.54 15.53 -15.87
C GLU A 94 10.88 14.67 -16.96
N GLU A 95 11.05 13.34 -16.91
CA GLU A 95 10.49 12.40 -17.88
C GLU A 95 9.01 12.11 -17.67
N THR A 96 8.49 12.39 -16.48
CA THR A 96 7.13 12.06 -16.11
C THR A 96 6.17 13.16 -16.58
N ASP A 97 5.29 12.84 -17.50
CA ASP A 97 4.25 13.76 -17.95
C ASP A 97 3.13 13.97 -16.91
N GLU A 98 2.33 15.03 -17.12
CA GLU A 98 1.26 15.41 -16.19
C GLU A 98 0.18 14.31 -16.07
N ALA A 99 -0.20 13.68 -17.18
CA ALA A 99 -1.27 12.67 -17.17
C ALA A 99 -0.85 11.43 -16.39
N ALA A 100 0.38 10.95 -16.60
CA ALA A 100 0.95 9.83 -15.85
C ALA A 100 1.09 10.15 -14.35
N ALA A 101 1.56 11.36 -14.02
CA ALA A 101 1.69 11.80 -12.64
C ALA A 101 0.33 11.84 -11.93
N ARG A 102 -0.71 12.43 -12.56
CA ARG A 102 -2.07 12.46 -12.01
C ARG A 102 -2.64 11.06 -11.85
N ALA A 103 -2.56 10.21 -12.87
CA ALA A 103 -3.08 8.84 -12.83
C ALA A 103 -2.42 7.99 -11.72
N GLN A 104 -1.10 8.22 -11.46
CA GLN A 104 -0.40 7.59 -10.34
C GLN A 104 -1.03 7.96 -8.99
N PHE A 105 -1.34 9.24 -8.78
CA PHE A 105 -1.97 9.70 -7.54
C PHE A 105 -3.44 9.27 -7.46
N GLU A 106 -4.20 9.30 -8.56
CA GLU A 106 -5.58 8.83 -8.57
C GLU A 106 -5.69 7.38 -8.10
N THR A 107 -4.80 6.49 -8.57
CA THR A 107 -4.83 5.09 -8.16
C THR A 107 -4.24 4.89 -6.77
N ASN A 108 -2.98 5.32 -6.54
CA ASN A 108 -2.22 4.92 -5.35
C ASN A 108 -2.65 5.68 -4.09
N PHE A 109 -3.01 6.96 -4.22
CA PHE A 109 -3.37 7.81 -3.10
C PHE A 109 -4.89 7.97 -2.97
N PHE A 110 -5.55 8.53 -3.98
CA PHE A 110 -7.00 8.77 -3.89
C PHE A 110 -7.79 7.47 -3.81
N GLY A 111 -7.40 6.41 -4.55
CA GLY A 111 -8.00 5.09 -4.42
C GLY A 111 -7.93 4.56 -2.98
N SER A 112 -6.77 4.69 -2.33
CA SER A 112 -6.62 4.31 -0.91
C SER A 112 -7.48 5.18 0.01
N LEU A 113 -7.51 6.49 -0.22
CA LEU A 113 -8.34 7.42 0.55
C LEU A 113 -9.83 7.08 0.45
N TRP A 114 -10.33 6.77 -0.75
CA TRP A 114 -11.75 6.42 -0.95
C TRP A 114 -12.11 5.11 -0.26
N VAL A 115 -11.24 4.09 -0.32
CA VAL A 115 -11.46 2.81 0.38
C VAL A 115 -11.53 3.02 1.89
N ILE A 116 -10.60 3.79 2.44
CA ILE A 116 -10.57 4.13 3.87
C ILE A 116 -11.84 4.89 4.25
N GLN A 117 -12.19 5.96 3.52
CA GLN A 117 -13.38 6.77 3.83
C GLN A 117 -14.69 5.96 3.76
N ALA A 118 -14.80 5.04 2.80
CA ALA A 118 -15.98 4.19 2.67
C ALA A 118 -16.09 3.20 3.83
N ALA A 119 -14.98 2.66 4.32
CA ALA A 119 -14.96 1.66 5.38
C ALA A 119 -15.13 2.23 6.78
N LEU A 120 -14.58 3.40 7.07
CA LEU A 120 -14.54 3.97 8.43
C LEU A 120 -15.89 4.05 9.15
N PRO A 121 -17.00 4.51 8.52
CA PRO A 121 -18.31 4.54 9.19
C PRO A 121 -18.77 3.15 9.63
N LEU A 122 -18.52 2.13 8.80
CA LEU A 122 -18.91 0.74 9.07
C LEU A 122 -18.06 0.16 10.21
N LEU A 123 -16.74 0.32 10.14
CA LEU A 123 -15.81 -0.13 11.19
C LEU A 123 -16.13 0.54 12.53
N ARG A 124 -16.40 1.84 12.53
CA ARG A 124 -16.77 2.58 13.75
C ARG A 124 -18.12 2.09 14.32
N SER A 125 -19.13 1.86 13.48
CA SER A 125 -20.45 1.41 13.95
C SER A 125 -20.42 0.01 14.54
N GLN A 126 -19.52 -0.87 14.07
CA GLN A 126 -19.35 -2.22 14.59
C GLN A 126 -18.38 -2.31 15.79
N GLY A 127 -17.76 -1.18 16.19
CA GLY A 127 -16.89 -1.10 17.36
C GLY A 127 -15.44 -1.51 17.11
N GLY A 128 -14.97 -1.50 15.85
CA GLY A 128 -13.57 -1.76 15.52
C GLY A 128 -13.36 -2.45 14.18
N GLY A 129 -12.11 -2.73 13.89
CA GLY A 129 -11.63 -3.39 12.69
C GLY A 129 -10.16 -3.05 12.41
N HIS A 130 -9.63 -3.48 11.28
CA HIS A 130 -8.23 -3.24 10.93
C HIS A 130 -8.12 -2.73 9.49
N VAL A 131 -7.65 -1.51 9.33
CA VAL A 131 -7.30 -0.91 8.04
C VAL A 131 -5.84 -1.22 7.73
N LEU A 132 -5.58 -1.92 6.64
CA LEU A 132 -4.25 -2.13 6.09
C LEU A 132 -4.12 -1.35 4.79
N ALA A 133 -3.04 -0.58 4.65
CA ALA A 133 -2.72 0.12 3.42
C ALA A 133 -1.35 -0.33 2.89
N VAL A 134 -1.31 -0.75 1.63
CA VAL A 134 -0.05 -1.14 1.00
C VAL A 134 0.71 0.10 0.57
N SER A 135 1.71 0.44 1.37
CA SER A 135 2.74 1.42 1.06
C SER A 135 3.88 0.76 0.29
N SER A 136 5.08 1.01 0.68
CA SER A 136 6.33 0.45 0.15
C SER A 136 7.49 0.91 1.02
N LEU A 137 8.64 0.26 0.95
CA LEU A 137 9.91 0.87 1.39
C LEU A 137 10.11 2.26 0.75
N ALA A 138 9.58 2.47 -0.46
CA ALA A 138 9.52 3.77 -1.14
C ALA A 138 8.65 4.83 -0.43
N GLY A 139 7.82 4.45 0.52
CA GLY A 139 7.05 5.36 1.37
C GLY A 139 7.87 5.94 2.52
N VAL A 140 8.99 5.33 2.87
CA VAL A 140 9.86 5.76 3.99
C VAL A 140 11.25 6.20 3.54
N ILE A 141 11.69 5.77 2.35
CA ILE A 141 12.92 6.25 1.71
C ILE A 141 12.63 6.78 0.31
N THR A 142 13.64 7.37 -0.34
CA THR A 142 13.55 7.83 -1.72
C THR A 142 14.65 7.21 -2.58
N PHE A 143 14.36 7.03 -3.86
CA PHE A 143 15.34 6.60 -4.86
C PHE A 143 15.04 7.25 -6.21
N PRO A 144 16.05 7.50 -7.05
CA PRO A 144 15.87 8.13 -8.35
C PRO A 144 15.07 7.25 -9.31
N THR A 145 14.55 7.84 -10.37
CA THR A 145 13.78 7.19 -11.46
C THR A 145 12.40 6.62 -11.07
N ALA A 146 11.87 6.99 -9.90
CA ALA A 146 10.52 6.65 -9.47
C ALA A 146 9.92 7.76 -8.58
N GLY A 147 10.32 9.02 -8.77
CA GLY A 147 10.00 10.12 -7.85
C GLY A 147 8.51 10.34 -7.63
N VAL A 148 7.68 10.27 -8.68
CA VAL A 148 6.22 10.44 -8.55
C VAL A 148 5.57 9.26 -7.83
N TYR A 149 6.03 8.03 -8.09
CA TYR A 149 5.60 6.86 -7.33
C TYR A 149 5.99 6.98 -5.85
N VAL A 150 7.23 7.33 -5.55
CA VAL A 150 7.71 7.61 -4.19
C VAL A 150 6.81 8.63 -3.50
N ALA A 151 6.54 9.77 -4.15
CA ALA A 151 5.66 10.80 -3.60
C ALA A 151 4.25 10.27 -3.30
N SER A 152 3.67 9.43 -4.16
CA SER A 152 2.37 8.81 -3.92
C SER A 152 2.36 7.90 -2.69
N LYS A 153 3.45 7.15 -2.45
CA LYS A 153 3.57 6.28 -1.27
C LYS A 153 3.82 7.08 0.02
N TRP A 154 4.61 8.15 -0.05
CA TRP A 154 4.76 9.11 1.07
C TRP A 154 3.42 9.76 1.44
N ALA A 155 2.57 10.06 0.48
CA ALA A 155 1.22 10.58 0.74
C ALA A 155 0.36 9.55 1.49
N VAL A 156 0.41 8.26 1.13
CA VAL A 156 -0.28 7.18 1.86
C VAL A 156 0.27 7.02 3.28
N GLU A 157 1.60 7.14 3.47
CA GLU A 157 2.22 7.11 4.81
C GLU A 157 1.66 8.21 5.71
N GLY A 158 1.68 9.46 5.23
CA GLY A 158 1.14 10.59 6.00
C GLY A 158 -0.35 10.46 6.29
N LEU A 159 -1.13 10.00 5.32
CA LEU A 159 -2.56 9.75 5.49
C LEU A 159 -2.83 8.72 6.60
N CYS A 160 -2.17 7.57 6.57
CA CYS A 160 -2.40 6.50 7.52
C CYS A 160 -1.83 6.79 8.92
N ASP A 161 -0.72 7.56 9.01
CA ASP A 161 -0.18 8.02 10.29
C ASP A 161 -1.17 8.97 11.01
N ALA A 162 -1.79 9.87 10.27
CA ALA A 162 -2.85 10.74 10.79
C ALA A 162 -4.08 9.92 11.19
N LEU A 163 -4.55 9.04 10.29
CA LEU A 163 -5.70 8.18 10.52
C LEU A 163 -5.57 7.36 11.80
N ALA A 164 -4.40 6.76 12.05
CA ALA A 164 -4.19 5.94 13.24
C ALA A 164 -4.46 6.70 14.55
N LYS A 165 -4.16 7.99 14.57
CA LYS A 165 -4.41 8.88 15.70
C LYS A 165 -5.89 9.29 15.80
N GLU A 166 -6.55 9.49 14.66
CA GLU A 166 -7.95 9.90 14.58
C GLU A 166 -8.92 8.80 15.00
N VAL A 167 -8.56 7.52 14.76
CA VAL A 167 -9.46 6.38 14.96
C VAL A 167 -9.13 5.52 16.19
N ALA A 168 -8.13 5.90 16.98
CA ALA A 168 -7.66 5.14 18.13
C ALA A 168 -8.78 4.81 19.11
N ASP A 169 -9.66 5.77 19.42
CA ASP A 169 -10.75 5.61 20.36
C ASP A 169 -11.94 4.79 19.82
N PHE A 170 -11.94 4.46 18.53
CA PHE A 170 -13.01 3.66 17.91
C PHE A 170 -12.68 2.16 17.84
N GLY A 171 -11.55 1.73 18.42
CA GLY A 171 -11.10 0.34 18.32
C GLY A 171 -10.65 -0.06 16.90
N ILE A 172 -10.41 0.91 16.02
CA ILE A 172 -9.93 0.68 14.66
C ILE A 172 -8.42 0.71 14.66
N LYS A 173 -7.80 -0.36 14.17
CA LYS A 173 -6.36 -0.47 14.00
C LYS A 173 -5.95 -0.02 12.60
N VAL A 174 -4.74 0.49 12.45
CA VAL A 174 -4.18 0.90 11.16
C VAL A 174 -2.78 0.33 11.03
N THR A 175 -2.48 -0.30 9.90
CA THR A 175 -1.13 -0.78 9.58
C THR A 175 -0.78 -0.45 8.12
N LEU A 176 0.36 0.18 7.94
CA LEU A 176 1.03 0.37 6.66
C LEU A 176 1.90 -0.86 6.39
N ILE A 177 1.70 -1.49 5.24
CA ILE A 177 2.55 -2.59 4.78
C ILE A 177 3.59 -1.99 3.83
N GLU A 178 4.86 -2.15 4.15
CA GLU A 178 5.99 -1.50 3.48
C GLU A 178 6.92 -2.53 2.81
N PRO A 179 6.51 -3.14 1.67
CA PRO A 179 7.35 -4.13 0.99
C PRO A 179 8.63 -3.49 0.44
N GLY A 180 9.73 -4.22 0.55
CA GLY A 180 10.95 -3.99 -0.21
C GLY A 180 10.84 -4.51 -1.64
N GLY A 181 11.90 -5.09 -2.19
CA GLY A 181 11.90 -5.71 -3.51
C GLY A 181 11.35 -7.13 -3.48
N TYR A 182 10.19 -7.36 -4.11
CA TYR A 182 9.59 -8.68 -4.24
C TYR A 182 9.38 -9.04 -5.71
N ASP A 183 9.41 -10.35 -6.00
CA ASP A 183 9.06 -10.89 -7.31
C ASP A 183 7.54 -10.88 -7.46
N THR A 184 7.07 -9.80 -8.05
CA THR A 184 5.67 -9.58 -8.40
C THR A 184 5.63 -8.92 -9.77
N ASP A 185 4.48 -8.96 -10.43
CA ASP A 185 4.27 -8.26 -11.71
C ASP A 185 4.35 -6.72 -11.63
N TRP A 186 4.65 -6.19 -10.44
CA TRP A 186 4.71 -4.75 -10.19
C TRP A 186 5.76 -4.00 -11.04
N ARG A 187 6.89 -4.65 -11.38
CA ARG A 187 7.90 -4.11 -12.30
C ARG A 187 7.68 -4.51 -13.75
N GLY A 188 6.78 -5.45 -14.00
CA GLY A 188 6.45 -5.99 -15.31
C GLY A 188 5.31 -5.24 -15.99
N THR A 189 4.29 -5.97 -16.43
CA THR A 189 3.16 -5.43 -17.21
C THR A 189 2.28 -4.45 -16.45
N SER A 190 2.37 -4.43 -15.11
CA SER A 190 1.65 -3.48 -14.25
C SER A 190 2.32 -2.10 -14.20
N ALA A 191 3.61 -2.01 -14.49
CA ALA A 191 4.36 -0.77 -14.39
C ALA A 191 4.08 0.15 -15.57
N HIS A 192 4.06 1.44 -15.30
CA HIS A 192 4.12 2.47 -16.33
C HIS A 192 5.55 3.03 -16.42
N HIS A 193 6.06 3.16 -17.62
CA HIS A 193 7.40 3.70 -17.87
C HIS A 193 7.31 4.98 -18.69
N ALA A 194 7.86 6.06 -18.16
CA ALA A 194 7.97 7.33 -18.90
C ALA A 194 8.95 7.22 -20.06
N THR A 195 8.78 8.06 -21.07
CA THR A 195 9.71 8.16 -22.20
C THR A 195 11.06 8.66 -21.71
N LYS A 196 12.10 7.89 -21.97
CA LYS A 196 13.46 8.19 -21.50
C LYS A 196 14.09 9.37 -22.23
N LEU A 197 14.74 10.27 -21.50
CA LEU A 197 15.60 11.32 -22.01
C LEU A 197 17.07 10.89 -21.95
N ASP A 198 17.84 11.17 -23.01
CA ASP A 198 19.26 10.82 -23.09
C ASP A 198 20.09 11.49 -21.98
N ALA A 199 19.69 12.66 -21.53
CA ALA A 199 20.32 13.39 -20.43
C ALA A 199 20.49 12.56 -19.15
N TYR A 200 19.63 11.55 -18.95
CA TYR A 200 19.66 10.67 -17.77
C TYR A 200 20.27 9.29 -18.01
N SER A 201 20.87 9.03 -19.17
CA SER A 201 21.48 7.73 -19.51
C SER A 201 22.58 7.36 -18.52
N GLY A 202 23.48 8.27 -18.21
CA GLY A 202 24.56 8.05 -17.23
C GLY A 202 24.06 7.78 -15.80
N LEU A 203 22.93 8.36 -15.40
CA LEU A 203 22.27 8.03 -14.13
C LEU A 203 21.80 6.56 -14.13
N ARG A 204 21.13 6.14 -15.21
CA ARG A 204 20.61 4.76 -15.34
C ARG A 204 21.72 3.72 -15.35
N GLU A 205 22.83 4.00 -16.03
CA GLU A 205 24.02 3.13 -16.04
C GLU A 205 24.59 2.96 -14.63
N LYS A 206 24.74 4.05 -13.87
CA LYS A 206 25.18 4.00 -12.47
C LYS A 206 24.23 3.19 -11.59
N LEU A 207 22.93 3.37 -11.75
CA LEU A 207 21.92 2.61 -11.00
C LEU A 207 21.95 1.13 -11.35
N ALA A 208 22.05 0.79 -12.63
CA ALA A 208 22.17 -0.60 -13.08
C ALA A 208 23.41 -1.28 -12.49
N ALA A 209 24.55 -0.59 -12.48
CA ALA A 209 25.79 -1.09 -11.89
C ALA A 209 25.68 -1.27 -10.35
N ALA A 210 24.96 -0.37 -9.67
CA ALA A 210 24.81 -0.41 -8.22
C ALA A 210 23.80 -1.48 -7.75
N HIS A 211 22.77 -1.78 -8.56
CA HIS A 211 21.71 -2.71 -8.14
C HIS A 211 22.16 -4.18 -8.09
N GLY A 212 23.21 -4.58 -8.80
CA GLY A 212 23.68 -5.97 -8.80
C GLY A 212 22.56 -6.99 -9.08
N SER A 213 22.83 -8.26 -8.88
CA SER A 213 21.83 -9.34 -8.90
C SER A 213 21.18 -9.53 -7.51
N ARG A 214 20.55 -8.51 -6.97
CA ARG A 214 19.85 -8.65 -5.70
C ARG A 214 18.65 -9.59 -5.88
N ALA A 215 18.58 -10.67 -5.14
CA ALA A 215 17.44 -11.56 -5.16
C ALA A 215 16.18 -10.82 -4.68
N LEU A 216 15.08 -10.99 -5.40
CA LEU A 216 13.78 -10.50 -5.00
C LEU A 216 13.16 -11.45 -3.98
N GLY A 217 12.41 -10.93 -3.02
CA GLY A 217 11.66 -11.73 -2.08
C GLY A 217 10.52 -12.48 -2.78
N ASN A 218 10.13 -13.64 -2.25
CA ASN A 218 8.96 -14.38 -2.71
C ASN A 218 7.70 -13.75 -2.12
N ALA A 219 6.75 -13.32 -2.98
CA ALA A 219 5.49 -12.69 -2.56
C ALA A 219 4.64 -13.64 -1.69
N GLU A 220 4.62 -14.93 -1.97
CA GLU A 220 3.86 -15.92 -1.20
C GLU A 220 4.31 -16.00 0.25
N ALA A 221 5.59 -15.83 0.53
CA ALA A 221 6.14 -15.84 1.89
C ALA A 221 5.60 -14.70 2.76
N THR A 222 5.01 -13.65 2.16
CA THR A 222 4.41 -12.54 2.91
C THR A 222 3.05 -12.87 3.52
N ALA A 223 2.40 -13.96 3.09
CA ALA A 223 1.08 -14.36 3.55
C ALA A 223 1.02 -14.52 5.08
N GLU A 224 1.97 -15.26 5.65
CA GLU A 224 2.05 -15.48 7.09
C GLU A 224 2.26 -14.18 7.87
N ALA A 225 3.06 -13.25 7.36
CA ALA A 225 3.29 -11.95 7.99
C ALA A 225 2.01 -11.10 8.03
N ILE A 226 1.22 -11.12 6.95
CA ILE A 226 -0.05 -10.39 6.90
C ILE A 226 -1.09 -11.03 7.84
N LEU A 227 -1.20 -12.35 7.85
CA LEU A 227 -2.09 -13.04 8.78
C LEU A 227 -1.69 -12.78 10.24
N ALA A 228 -0.40 -12.79 10.55
CA ALA A 228 0.11 -12.49 11.89
C ALA A 228 -0.22 -11.05 12.34
N VAL A 229 -0.05 -10.06 11.46
CA VAL A 229 -0.36 -8.67 11.79
C VAL A 229 -1.85 -8.43 11.99
N VAL A 230 -2.69 -9.12 11.21
CA VAL A 230 -4.15 -9.05 11.34
C VAL A 230 -4.64 -9.69 12.64
N ASP A 231 -3.94 -10.70 13.13
CA ASP A 231 -4.29 -11.40 14.37
C ASP A 231 -3.68 -10.76 15.62
N ALA A 232 -2.72 -9.85 15.45
CA ALA A 232 -2.08 -9.16 16.57
C ALA A 232 -3.10 -8.30 17.36
N GLN A 233 -3.04 -8.38 18.71
CA GLN A 233 -3.84 -7.50 19.56
C GLN A 233 -3.41 -6.04 19.42
N THR A 234 -2.11 -5.80 19.35
CA THR A 234 -1.48 -4.50 19.13
C THR A 234 -0.56 -4.57 17.90
N PRO A 235 -1.12 -4.49 16.67
CA PRO A 235 -0.30 -4.51 15.47
C PRO A 235 0.54 -3.23 15.37
N PRO A 236 1.71 -3.29 14.70
CA PRO A 236 2.49 -2.09 14.45
C PRO A 236 1.77 -1.17 13.45
N LEU A 237 2.00 0.14 13.57
CA LEU A 237 1.55 1.09 12.55
C LEU A 237 2.26 0.86 11.20
N ARG A 238 3.53 0.44 11.23
CA ARG A 238 4.36 0.16 10.05
C ARG A 238 4.98 -1.22 10.12
N LEU A 239 4.83 -1.98 9.04
CA LEU A 239 5.41 -3.30 8.87
C LEU A 239 6.28 -3.33 7.62
N LEU A 240 7.59 -3.23 7.81
CA LEU A 240 8.57 -3.46 6.74
C LEU A 240 8.61 -4.94 6.38
N LEU A 241 8.52 -5.24 5.08
CA LEU A 241 8.68 -6.59 4.55
C LEU A 241 9.97 -6.68 3.72
N GLY A 242 10.76 -7.70 3.99
CA GLY A 242 12.02 -8.00 3.30
C GLY A 242 13.22 -7.96 4.23
N ASP A 243 14.22 -8.74 3.91
CA ASP A 243 15.42 -9.00 4.72
C ASP A 243 16.32 -7.76 4.92
N THR A 244 16.34 -6.85 3.94
CA THR A 244 17.18 -5.65 3.95
C THR A 244 16.39 -4.35 4.18
N ALA A 245 15.06 -4.42 4.23
CA ALA A 245 14.21 -3.23 4.27
C ALA A 245 14.50 -2.37 5.51
N LEU A 246 14.64 -2.98 6.68
CA LEU A 246 14.94 -2.28 7.92
C LEU A 246 16.29 -1.57 7.86
N GLN A 247 17.36 -2.26 7.43
CA GLN A 247 18.69 -1.67 7.36
C GLN A 247 18.75 -0.46 6.42
N ILE A 248 18.04 -0.54 5.28
CA ILE A 248 17.97 0.56 4.31
C ILE A 248 17.21 1.75 4.92
N ALA A 249 16.10 1.50 5.60
CA ALA A 249 15.33 2.53 6.28
C ALA A 249 16.16 3.20 7.40
N GLU A 250 16.80 2.42 8.26
CA GLU A 250 17.67 2.93 9.35
C GLU A 250 18.76 3.86 8.82
N HIS A 251 19.45 3.45 7.75
CA HIS A 251 20.49 4.28 7.13
C HIS A 251 19.93 5.61 6.63
N ALA A 252 18.85 5.59 5.86
CA ALA A 252 18.21 6.78 5.32
C ALA A 252 17.71 7.75 6.41
N TYR A 253 17.17 7.20 7.49
CA TYR A 253 16.71 8.02 8.63
C TYR A 253 17.88 8.58 9.45
N ALA A 254 18.96 7.81 9.63
CA ALA A 254 20.17 8.29 10.29
C ALA A 254 20.77 9.49 9.56
N ASP A 255 20.89 9.44 8.24
CA ASP A 255 21.39 10.52 7.40
C ASP A 255 20.50 11.77 7.48
N ARG A 256 19.19 11.58 7.44
CA ARG A 256 18.21 12.67 7.57
C ARG A 256 18.30 13.34 8.93
N LEU A 257 18.37 12.57 10.01
CA LEU A 257 18.52 13.09 11.36
C LEU A 257 19.86 13.81 11.55
N ALA A 258 20.96 13.30 10.99
CA ALA A 258 22.25 13.96 11.01
C ALA A 258 22.20 15.33 10.35
N THR A 259 21.57 15.42 9.17
CA THR A 259 21.38 16.69 8.46
C THR A 259 20.54 17.67 9.28
N TRP A 260 19.43 17.26 9.88
CA TRP A 260 18.60 18.14 10.72
C TRP A 260 19.36 18.66 11.94
N ARG A 261 20.14 17.80 12.61
CA ARG A 261 20.99 18.21 13.74
C ARG A 261 22.06 19.20 13.31
N GLN A 262 22.68 19.00 12.15
CA GLN A 262 23.69 19.92 11.61
C GLN A 262 23.11 21.33 11.39
N TRP A 263 21.85 21.45 11.02
CA TRP A 263 21.17 22.72 10.73
C TRP A 263 20.30 23.22 11.88
N GLU A 264 20.35 22.60 13.05
CA GLU A 264 19.51 22.92 14.20
C GLU A 264 19.64 24.39 14.67
N SER A 265 20.87 24.96 14.65
CA SER A 265 21.10 26.35 15.04
C SER A 265 20.39 27.33 14.10
N VAL A 266 20.40 27.05 12.79
CA VAL A 266 19.70 27.87 11.79
C VAL A 266 18.19 27.76 11.99
N SER A 267 17.68 26.56 12.23
CA SER A 267 16.26 26.32 12.50
C SER A 267 15.77 27.05 13.75
N LYS A 268 16.55 27.01 14.82
CA LYS A 268 16.25 27.75 16.07
C LYS A 268 16.28 29.28 15.86
N ALA A 269 17.27 29.79 15.12
CA ALA A 269 17.36 31.22 14.80
C ALA A 269 16.15 31.69 13.96
N ALA A 270 15.63 30.86 13.08
CA ALA A 270 14.45 31.14 12.24
C ALA A 270 13.14 31.28 13.03
N GLN A 271 13.09 30.78 14.28
CA GLN A 271 11.94 30.99 15.17
C GLN A 271 11.76 32.47 15.52
N GLY A 272 12.86 33.24 15.63
CA GLY A 272 12.84 34.59 16.15
C GLY A 272 12.48 34.63 17.64
N ASN A 273 12.53 35.83 18.21
CA ASN A 273 11.95 36.06 19.53
C ASN A 273 10.47 36.39 19.33
N ALA A 274 9.57 35.63 19.97
CA ALA A 274 8.17 36.06 20.13
C ALA A 274 8.24 37.38 20.95
N GLY A 275 7.87 38.51 20.31
CA GLY A 275 7.78 39.81 20.94
C GLY A 275 6.72 39.85 22.04
#